data_9d371a6fa93495ee916c83ba69c560f0
#
_entry.id   9d371a6fa93495ee916c83ba69c560f0
#
_cell.length_a   1.000
_cell.length_b   1.000
_cell.length_c   1.000
_cell.angle_alpha   90.00
_cell.angle_beta   90.00
_cell.angle_gamma   90.00
#
_symmetry.space_group_name_H-M   'P 1'
#
loop_
_entity.id
_entity.type
_entity.pdbx_description
1 polymer ?
#
loop_
_entity_poly.entity_id
_entity_poly.type
_entity_poly.pdbx_seq_one_letter_code
_entity_poly.pdbx_strand_id
1 'polypeptide(L)'
;MKRWIALLFVGLMPLLAISHAQSKDGSGTSVRVVLVKMPYVGERNVPDTSRGPDYLEEGGIRKLLEQQGAQVKSPDTVALTAEEEQTYGSWNHLALAGGDLAKLVSAERRSGYLPIGLLANCNGLLGMLSGLQHSGPSGKPLRVGMVFIDAHGDFNTPETTLSGMLGGMPVAIAAGQCLTRMRMKAGLEPAIPTRHIVEMCVRDTDPLEQELLDRSEIQQLTLEDVRTRSTNLHREMKRLSELTDAIYVHVDMDGLDPREVPGVALPVPGGPSSAELAAALTEMFKYEKVAAFGVAAMPFDDKDKTGISRQAAYNLILGAVKGVQQRSKP
;
A
#
# COMPACT_ATOMS: atom_id res chain seq x y z
N MET A 1 -53.34 -2.74 73.34
CA MET A 1 -53.55 -2.75 71.91
C MET A 1 -53.09 -1.41 71.33
N LYS A 2 -51.88 -1.32 70.83
CA LYS A 2 -51.40 -0.06 70.18
C LYS A 2 -50.91 -0.45 68.76
N ARG A 3 -51.59 0.07 67.76
CA ARG A 3 -51.25 -0.07 66.35
C ARG A 3 -50.13 0.91 66.02
N TRP A 4 -49.05 0.44 65.39
CA TRP A 4 -47.97 1.25 64.73
C TRP A 4 -48.26 1.30 63.25
N ILE A 5 -48.35 2.51 62.70
CA ILE A 5 -48.49 2.82 61.28
C ILE A 5 -47.05 3.10 60.76
N ALA A 6 -46.57 2.31 59.87
CA ALA A 6 -45.29 2.55 59.17
C ALA A 6 -45.52 3.43 57.94
N LEU A 7 -44.90 4.62 57.94
CA LEU A 7 -44.83 5.51 56.77
C LEU A 7 -43.69 5.05 55.86
N LEU A 8 -44.05 4.68 54.60
CA LEU A 8 -43.09 4.48 53.54
C LEU A 8 -42.75 5.85 52.90
N PHE A 9 -41.50 6.28 53.06
CA PHE A 9 -40.90 7.37 52.28
C PHE A 9 -40.42 6.82 50.93
N VAL A 10 -41.09 7.19 49.85
CA VAL A 10 -40.64 6.98 48.49
C VAL A 10 -39.74 8.17 48.11
N GLY A 11 -38.43 7.96 48.12
CA GLY A 11 -37.46 8.96 47.67
C GLY A 11 -37.45 9.00 46.13
N LEU A 12 -37.88 10.10 45.54
CA LEU A 12 -37.61 10.43 44.15
C LEU A 12 -36.14 10.78 44.00
N MET A 13 -35.38 9.94 43.30
CA MET A 13 -34.07 10.32 42.75
C MET A 13 -34.27 11.13 41.47
N PRO A 14 -33.60 12.26 41.29
CA PRO A 14 -33.58 12.96 40.01
C PRO A 14 -32.74 12.20 38.98
N LEU A 15 -33.31 11.86 37.84
CA LEU A 15 -32.57 11.43 36.65
C LEU A 15 -31.67 12.56 36.20
N LEU A 16 -30.39 12.43 36.43
CA LEU A 16 -29.39 13.24 35.75
C LEU A 16 -29.33 12.82 34.27
N ALA A 17 -29.92 13.64 33.43
CA ALA A 17 -29.76 13.57 31.98
C ALA A 17 -28.31 13.89 31.65
N ILE A 18 -27.52 12.88 31.35
CA ILE A 18 -26.17 13.04 30.75
C ILE A 18 -26.41 13.53 29.32
N SER A 19 -26.34 14.85 29.12
CA SER A 19 -26.29 15.44 27.80
C SER A 19 -24.94 15.03 27.19
N HIS A 20 -24.98 14.15 26.21
CA HIS A 20 -23.85 13.96 25.29
C HIS A 20 -23.71 15.24 24.47
N ALA A 21 -22.86 16.13 24.93
CA ALA A 21 -22.34 17.21 24.10
C ALA A 21 -21.52 16.55 22.98
N GLN A 22 -22.13 16.36 21.81
CA GLN A 22 -21.40 16.17 20.57
C GLN A 22 -20.57 17.44 20.34
N SER A 23 -19.27 17.36 20.58
CA SER A 23 -18.35 18.38 20.13
C SER A 23 -18.34 18.38 18.60
N LYS A 24 -19.17 19.21 18.00
CA LYS A 24 -19.02 19.68 16.63
C LYS A 24 -17.89 20.72 16.63
N ASP A 25 -16.67 20.28 16.51
CA ASP A 25 -15.56 21.10 16.03
C ASP A 25 -14.53 20.18 15.37
N GLY A 26 -14.66 20.04 14.08
CA GLY A 26 -13.81 19.25 13.21
C GLY A 26 -14.05 19.60 11.75
N SER A 27 -13.83 20.86 11.37
CA SER A 27 -13.68 21.23 9.95
C SER A 27 -12.34 20.72 9.40
N GLY A 28 -11.99 19.46 9.70
CA GLY A 28 -10.94 18.72 9.02
C GLY A 28 -11.46 18.36 7.64
N THR A 29 -10.79 18.80 6.57
CA THR A 29 -11.08 18.30 5.23
C THR A 29 -10.95 16.78 5.26
N SER A 30 -12.06 16.08 4.99
CA SER A 30 -12.10 14.62 4.95
C SER A 30 -11.07 14.12 3.93
N VAL A 31 -10.27 13.12 4.29
CA VAL A 31 -9.33 12.50 3.35
C VAL A 31 -10.13 11.86 2.21
N ARG A 32 -9.77 12.20 0.97
CA ARG A 32 -10.42 11.68 -0.24
C ARG A 32 -9.61 10.49 -0.75
N VAL A 33 -10.23 9.34 -0.84
CA VAL A 33 -9.61 8.06 -1.20
C VAL A 33 -10.27 7.49 -2.45
N VAL A 34 -9.47 6.91 -3.33
CA VAL A 34 -9.94 6.06 -4.43
C VAL A 34 -9.18 4.73 -4.40
N LEU A 35 -9.91 3.62 -4.53
CA LEU A 35 -9.32 2.30 -4.74
C LEU A 35 -9.13 2.10 -6.24
N VAL A 36 -7.91 1.70 -6.64
CA VAL A 36 -7.60 1.37 -8.04
C VAL A 36 -7.14 -0.09 -8.10
N LYS A 37 -7.82 -0.92 -8.87
CA LYS A 37 -7.59 -2.36 -8.95
C LYS A 37 -6.80 -2.70 -10.21
N MET A 38 -5.75 -3.52 -10.06
CA MET A 38 -4.98 -4.06 -11.19
C MET A 38 -4.88 -5.59 -11.06
N PRO A 39 -5.77 -6.37 -11.71
CA PRO A 39 -5.86 -7.83 -11.58
C PRO A 39 -4.92 -8.57 -12.55
N TYR A 40 -3.78 -8.02 -12.90
CA TYR A 40 -2.84 -8.61 -13.86
C TYR A 40 -1.57 -9.15 -13.16
N VAL A 41 -1.30 -10.44 -13.31
CA VAL A 41 -0.12 -11.12 -12.76
C VAL A 41 1.05 -11.09 -13.74
N GLY A 42 0.79 -11.28 -15.04
CA GLY A 42 1.79 -11.20 -16.10
C GLY A 42 2.63 -12.46 -16.31
N GLU A 43 2.37 -13.54 -15.55
CA GLU A 43 3.07 -14.83 -15.65
C GLU A 43 2.09 -15.98 -15.57
N ARG A 44 2.45 -17.13 -16.19
CA ARG A 44 1.54 -18.30 -16.27
C ARG A 44 1.78 -19.33 -15.16
N ASN A 45 3.00 -19.47 -14.68
CA ASN A 45 3.41 -20.55 -13.76
C ASN A 45 3.76 -20.02 -12.36
N VAL A 46 3.21 -18.87 -12.00
CA VAL A 46 3.32 -18.28 -10.65
C VAL A 46 1.98 -18.45 -9.93
N PRO A 47 1.97 -18.32 -8.62
CA PRO A 47 0.71 -18.28 -7.87
C PRO A 47 -0.24 -17.23 -8.44
N ASP A 48 -1.46 -17.64 -8.79
CA ASP A 48 -2.48 -16.71 -9.26
C ASP A 48 -2.96 -15.84 -8.09
N THR A 49 -2.74 -14.55 -8.19
CA THR A 49 -3.18 -13.53 -7.24
C THR A 49 -4.10 -12.49 -7.89
N SER A 50 -4.55 -12.75 -9.13
CA SER A 50 -5.35 -11.81 -9.93
C SER A 50 -6.68 -11.43 -9.28
N ARG A 51 -7.29 -12.32 -8.49
CA ARG A 51 -8.53 -12.07 -7.77
C ARG A 51 -8.33 -11.31 -6.44
N GLY A 52 -7.10 -11.20 -5.95
CA GLY A 52 -6.80 -10.51 -4.69
C GLY A 52 -7.37 -9.08 -4.59
N PRO A 53 -7.27 -8.25 -5.64
CA PRO A 53 -7.86 -6.92 -5.67
C PRO A 53 -9.38 -6.90 -5.43
N ASP A 54 -10.13 -7.79 -6.10
CA ASP A 54 -11.58 -7.91 -5.91
C ASP A 54 -11.92 -8.47 -4.52
N TYR A 55 -11.17 -9.47 -4.05
CA TYR A 55 -11.35 -10.06 -2.73
C TYR A 55 -11.23 -9.02 -1.60
N LEU A 56 -10.30 -8.08 -1.72
CA LEU A 56 -10.15 -6.97 -0.77
C LEU A 56 -11.33 -6.00 -0.86
N GLU A 57 -11.75 -5.63 -2.05
CA GLU A 57 -12.83 -4.66 -2.24
C GLU A 57 -14.18 -5.24 -1.80
N GLU A 58 -14.54 -6.44 -2.25
CA GLU A 58 -15.76 -7.17 -1.92
C GLU A 58 -15.91 -7.42 -0.41
N GLY A 59 -14.81 -7.59 0.31
CA GLY A 59 -14.78 -7.80 1.76
C GLY A 59 -15.17 -6.57 2.59
N GLY A 60 -15.37 -5.40 1.96
CA GLY A 60 -15.97 -4.23 2.61
C GLY A 60 -14.98 -3.16 3.07
N ILE A 61 -13.75 -3.12 2.56
CA ILE A 61 -12.75 -2.08 2.91
C ILE A 61 -13.28 -0.66 2.70
N ARG A 62 -14.10 -0.44 1.67
CA ARG A 62 -14.72 0.86 1.40
C ARG A 62 -15.53 1.35 2.60
N LYS A 63 -16.40 0.48 3.14
CA LYS A 63 -17.24 0.82 4.31
C LYS A 63 -16.39 1.14 5.54
N LEU A 64 -15.28 0.42 5.75
CA LEU A 64 -14.37 0.68 6.87
C LEU A 64 -13.68 2.04 6.73
N LEU A 65 -13.26 2.41 5.53
CA LEU A 65 -12.69 3.73 5.24
C LEU A 65 -13.71 4.87 5.47
N GLU A 66 -14.95 4.67 5.03
CA GLU A 66 -16.05 5.64 5.27
C GLU A 66 -16.36 5.77 6.77
N GLN A 67 -16.36 4.68 7.51
CA GLN A 67 -16.52 4.68 8.98
C GLN A 67 -15.34 5.39 9.69
N GLN A 68 -14.14 5.35 9.13
CA GLN A 68 -12.98 6.11 9.61
C GLN A 68 -13.05 7.60 9.24
N GLY A 69 -14.06 8.02 8.48
CA GLY A 69 -14.28 9.42 8.09
C GLY A 69 -13.62 9.82 6.77
N ALA A 70 -13.19 8.86 5.95
CA ALA A 70 -12.71 9.13 4.60
C ALA A 70 -13.89 9.32 3.61
N GLN A 71 -13.68 10.16 2.60
CA GLN A 71 -14.57 10.24 1.44
C GLN A 71 -14.05 9.27 0.38
N VAL A 72 -14.76 8.18 0.13
CA VAL A 72 -14.31 7.11 -0.77
C VAL A 72 -15.06 7.17 -2.09
N LYS A 73 -14.32 7.39 -3.19
CA LYS A 73 -14.84 7.28 -4.56
C LYS A 73 -15.10 5.81 -4.92
N SER A 74 -15.99 5.56 -5.88
CA SER A 74 -16.15 4.23 -6.47
C SER A 74 -14.82 3.72 -7.02
N PRO A 75 -14.49 2.43 -6.84
CA PRO A 75 -13.23 1.89 -7.32
C PRO A 75 -13.17 1.88 -8.84
N ASP A 76 -11.96 2.13 -9.35
CA ASP A 76 -11.64 1.97 -10.77
C ASP A 76 -10.85 0.66 -10.96
N THR A 77 -11.12 -0.07 -12.03
CA THR A 77 -10.41 -1.33 -12.36
C THR A 77 -9.73 -1.18 -13.70
N VAL A 78 -8.44 -1.52 -13.74
CA VAL A 78 -7.68 -1.62 -15.00
C VAL A 78 -8.21 -2.80 -15.80
N ALA A 79 -8.52 -2.56 -17.05
CA ALA A 79 -8.91 -3.58 -18.01
C ALA A 79 -8.26 -3.27 -19.37
N LEU A 80 -7.54 -4.23 -19.92
CA LEU A 80 -7.00 -4.12 -21.26
C LEU A 80 -8.13 -4.09 -22.30
N THR A 81 -7.95 -3.34 -23.34
CA THR A 81 -8.86 -3.35 -24.48
C THR A 81 -8.78 -4.68 -25.24
N ALA A 82 -9.80 -5.01 -26.03
CA ALA A 82 -9.79 -6.22 -26.85
C ALA A 82 -8.61 -6.28 -27.83
N GLU A 83 -8.09 -5.14 -28.27
CA GLU A 83 -6.90 -5.05 -29.13
C GLU A 83 -5.62 -5.35 -28.32
N GLU A 84 -5.51 -4.81 -27.13
CA GLU A 84 -4.36 -5.05 -26.21
C GLU A 84 -4.29 -6.51 -25.77
N GLU A 85 -5.45 -7.14 -25.47
CA GLU A 85 -5.51 -8.56 -25.12
C GLU A 85 -5.06 -9.48 -26.27
N GLN A 86 -5.15 -9.05 -27.52
CA GLN A 86 -4.68 -9.80 -28.67
C GLN A 86 -3.17 -9.65 -28.92
N THR A 87 -2.50 -8.73 -28.22
CA THR A 87 -1.06 -8.57 -28.37
C THR A 87 -0.30 -9.77 -27.79
N TYR A 88 0.89 -10.04 -28.32
CA TYR A 88 1.68 -11.15 -27.86
C TYR A 88 2.48 -10.81 -26.58
N GLY A 89 2.52 -11.76 -25.66
CA GLY A 89 3.42 -11.79 -24.51
C GLY A 89 2.79 -11.25 -23.21
N SER A 90 2.79 -12.10 -22.17
CA SER A 90 2.22 -11.79 -20.86
C SER A 90 2.90 -10.60 -20.18
N TRP A 91 4.21 -10.43 -20.33
CA TRP A 91 4.92 -9.25 -19.83
C TRP A 91 4.50 -7.96 -20.56
N ASN A 92 4.15 -8.08 -21.84
CA ASN A 92 3.61 -6.96 -22.61
C ASN A 92 2.23 -6.53 -22.09
N HIS A 93 1.35 -7.49 -21.80
CA HIS A 93 0.04 -7.22 -21.19
C HIS A 93 0.20 -6.55 -19.81
N LEU A 94 1.13 -7.05 -18.98
CA LEU A 94 1.40 -6.44 -17.67
C LEU A 94 1.90 -5.00 -17.81
N ALA A 95 2.76 -4.72 -18.80
CA ALA A 95 3.25 -3.37 -19.05
C ALA A 95 2.14 -2.43 -19.56
N LEU A 96 1.23 -2.91 -20.43
CA LEU A 96 0.06 -2.17 -20.89
C LEU A 96 -0.89 -1.86 -19.73
N ALA A 97 -1.22 -2.87 -18.92
CA ALA A 97 -2.03 -2.69 -17.71
C ALA A 97 -1.40 -1.69 -16.74
N GLY A 98 -0.07 -1.72 -16.58
CA GLY A 98 0.69 -0.72 -15.83
C GLY A 98 0.52 0.69 -16.39
N GLY A 99 0.52 0.85 -17.71
CA GLY A 99 0.28 2.13 -18.39
C GLY A 99 -1.14 2.66 -18.15
N ASP A 100 -2.14 1.80 -18.15
CA ASP A 100 -3.52 2.18 -17.85
C ASP A 100 -3.72 2.51 -16.37
N LEU A 101 -3.11 1.75 -15.47
CA LEU A 101 -3.04 2.09 -14.04
C LEU A 101 -2.41 3.47 -13.84
N ALA A 102 -1.35 3.79 -14.56
CA ALA A 102 -0.68 5.09 -14.48
C ALA A 102 -1.60 6.25 -14.87
N LYS A 103 -2.42 6.07 -15.91
CA LYS A 103 -3.42 7.08 -16.33
C LYS A 103 -4.45 7.32 -15.21
N LEU A 104 -4.99 6.25 -14.61
CA LEU A 104 -5.94 6.33 -13.49
C LEU A 104 -5.31 7.04 -12.28
N VAL A 105 -4.16 6.57 -11.81
CA VAL A 105 -3.46 7.15 -10.65
C VAL A 105 -3.15 8.62 -10.87
N SER A 106 -2.65 8.99 -12.05
CA SER A 106 -2.34 10.38 -12.39
C SER A 106 -3.59 11.26 -12.37
N ALA A 107 -4.71 10.82 -12.96
CA ALA A 107 -5.97 11.55 -12.98
C ALA A 107 -6.54 11.74 -11.56
N GLU A 108 -6.53 10.69 -10.76
CA GLU A 108 -7.06 10.72 -9.40
C GLU A 108 -6.21 11.61 -8.48
N ARG A 109 -4.89 11.57 -8.62
CA ARG A 109 -4.00 12.47 -7.88
C ARG A 109 -4.25 13.94 -8.22
N ARG A 110 -4.38 14.27 -9.51
CA ARG A 110 -4.71 15.64 -9.95
C ARG A 110 -6.08 16.10 -9.44
N SER A 111 -7.00 15.16 -9.25
CA SER A 111 -8.32 15.43 -8.66
C SER A 111 -8.30 15.52 -7.13
N GLY A 112 -7.12 15.37 -6.49
CA GLY A 112 -6.94 15.50 -5.04
C GLY A 112 -7.31 14.25 -4.23
N TYR A 113 -7.42 13.07 -4.88
CA TYR A 113 -7.60 11.80 -4.18
C TYR A 113 -6.24 11.17 -3.79
N LEU A 114 -6.26 10.39 -2.72
CA LEU A 114 -5.22 9.42 -2.39
C LEU A 114 -5.54 8.12 -3.12
N PRO A 115 -4.81 7.73 -4.19
CA PRO A 115 -5.01 6.44 -4.81
C PRO A 115 -4.40 5.35 -3.92
N ILE A 116 -5.19 4.30 -3.69
CA ILE A 116 -4.79 3.07 -3.02
C ILE A 116 -4.89 1.95 -4.06
N GLY A 117 -3.75 1.44 -4.48
CA GLY A 117 -3.64 0.32 -5.41
C GLY A 117 -3.93 -1.01 -4.70
N LEU A 118 -4.91 -1.75 -5.21
CA LEU A 118 -5.12 -3.15 -4.90
C LEU A 118 -4.54 -3.92 -6.08
N LEU A 119 -3.37 -4.54 -5.88
CA LEU A 119 -2.52 -5.03 -6.96
C LEU A 119 -2.43 -6.57 -6.90
N ALA A 120 -2.51 -7.22 -8.05
CA ALA A 120 -2.37 -8.68 -8.11
C ALA A 120 -0.97 -9.12 -7.66
N ASN A 121 0.08 -8.40 -8.09
CA ASN A 121 1.46 -8.62 -7.63
C ASN A 121 2.28 -7.32 -7.64
N CYS A 122 3.54 -7.40 -7.20
CA CYS A 122 4.42 -6.24 -7.05
C CYS A 122 4.73 -5.51 -8.36
N ASN A 123 4.61 -6.15 -9.52
CA ASN A 123 4.79 -5.46 -10.81
C ASN A 123 3.81 -4.30 -11.04
N GLY A 124 2.68 -4.27 -10.33
CA GLY A 124 1.74 -3.14 -10.34
C GLY A 124 2.35 -1.83 -9.83
N LEU A 125 3.46 -1.90 -9.07
CA LEU A 125 4.18 -0.70 -8.62
C LEU A 125 4.65 0.19 -9.77
N LEU A 126 4.95 -0.40 -10.95
CA LEU A 126 5.38 0.39 -12.12
C LEU A 126 4.30 1.39 -12.56
N GLY A 127 3.04 0.95 -12.59
CA GLY A 127 1.90 1.82 -12.91
C GLY A 127 1.62 2.86 -11.82
N MET A 128 1.70 2.47 -10.54
CA MET A 128 1.53 3.39 -9.41
C MET A 128 2.59 4.50 -9.41
N LEU A 129 3.86 4.14 -9.58
CA LEU A 129 4.98 5.08 -9.66
C LEU A 129 4.88 6.00 -10.89
N SER A 130 4.58 5.42 -12.05
CA SER A 130 4.37 6.19 -13.29
C SER A 130 3.23 7.20 -13.13
N GLY A 131 2.09 6.75 -12.61
CA GLY A 131 0.95 7.64 -12.38
C GLY A 131 1.29 8.79 -11.44
N LEU A 132 2.05 8.53 -10.39
CA LEU A 132 2.54 9.54 -9.48
C LEU A 132 3.52 10.50 -10.17
N GLN A 133 4.46 9.96 -10.95
CA GLN A 133 5.44 10.73 -11.71
C GLN A 133 4.78 11.73 -12.67
N HIS A 134 3.65 11.36 -13.25
CA HIS A 134 2.91 12.19 -14.21
C HIS A 134 1.69 12.92 -13.60
N SER A 135 1.59 13.00 -12.27
CA SER A 135 0.47 13.68 -11.58
C SER A 135 0.68 15.19 -11.37
N GLY A 136 1.86 15.71 -11.67
CA GLY A 136 2.19 17.13 -11.49
C GLY A 136 1.45 18.07 -12.45
N PRO A 137 1.28 19.35 -12.08
CA PRO A 137 0.51 20.32 -12.88
C PRO A 137 1.25 20.79 -14.14
N SER A 138 2.56 20.67 -14.19
CA SER A 138 3.40 21.26 -15.26
C SER A 138 3.60 20.35 -16.49
N GLY A 139 3.05 19.15 -16.50
CA GLY A 139 3.33 18.13 -17.54
C GLY A 139 4.77 17.59 -17.50
N LYS A 140 5.64 18.07 -16.61
CA LYS A 140 6.96 17.52 -16.37
C LYS A 140 6.88 16.38 -15.35
N PRO A 141 7.67 15.29 -15.52
CA PRO A 141 7.72 14.24 -14.53
C PRO A 141 8.15 14.76 -13.16
N LEU A 142 7.41 14.38 -12.10
CA LEU A 142 7.82 14.59 -10.73
C LEU A 142 8.98 13.66 -10.38
N ARG A 143 9.85 14.11 -9.47
CA ARG A 143 10.80 13.22 -8.82
C ARG A 143 10.04 12.35 -7.82
N VAL A 144 9.92 11.06 -8.09
CA VAL A 144 9.19 10.13 -7.23
C VAL A 144 10.16 9.34 -6.37
N GLY A 145 9.81 9.16 -5.10
CA GLY A 145 10.44 8.21 -4.19
C GLY A 145 9.54 7.01 -3.94
N MET A 146 10.15 5.91 -3.49
CA MET A 146 9.45 4.68 -3.14
C MET A 146 9.90 4.18 -1.77
N VAL A 147 8.93 3.77 -0.94
CA VAL A 147 9.15 2.88 0.18
C VAL A 147 8.57 1.53 -0.23
N PHE A 148 9.41 0.51 -0.30
CA PHE A 148 9.06 -0.85 -0.67
C PHE A 148 9.14 -1.74 0.56
N ILE A 149 8.03 -2.40 0.92
CA ILE A 149 7.87 -3.19 2.13
C ILE A 149 7.51 -4.61 1.74
N ASP A 150 8.43 -5.52 1.97
CA ASP A 150 8.39 -6.88 1.46
C ASP A 150 9.33 -7.79 2.26
N ALA A 151 9.15 -9.10 2.21
CA ALA A 151 10.15 -10.05 2.69
C ALA A 151 11.37 -10.15 1.78
N HIS A 152 11.19 -9.85 0.50
CA HIS A 152 12.16 -9.97 -0.58
C HIS A 152 12.66 -8.60 -1.04
N GLY A 153 13.76 -8.57 -1.78
CA GLY A 153 14.30 -7.32 -2.34
C GLY A 153 13.61 -6.88 -3.62
N ASP A 154 13.05 -7.84 -4.37
CA ASP A 154 12.49 -7.62 -5.71
C ASP A 154 13.42 -6.82 -6.65
N PHE A 155 14.72 -6.90 -6.35
CA PHE A 155 15.78 -6.19 -7.05
C PHE A 155 16.60 -7.11 -7.98
N ASN A 156 16.09 -8.31 -8.22
CA ASN A 156 16.63 -9.23 -9.20
C ASN A 156 16.54 -8.67 -10.63
N THR A 157 17.47 -9.08 -11.47
CA THR A 157 17.42 -8.92 -12.92
C THR A 157 17.31 -10.30 -13.58
N PRO A 158 17.06 -10.41 -14.89
CA PRO A 158 17.13 -11.68 -15.60
C PRO A 158 18.47 -12.42 -15.44
N GLU A 159 19.55 -11.70 -15.14
CA GLU A 159 20.89 -12.24 -14.97
C GLU A 159 21.18 -12.70 -13.53
N THR A 160 20.45 -12.23 -12.54
CA THR A 160 20.73 -12.51 -11.11
C THR A 160 19.75 -13.46 -10.49
N THR A 161 18.51 -13.54 -11.01
CA THR A 161 17.43 -14.34 -10.42
C THR A 161 17.70 -15.84 -10.50
N LEU A 162 17.45 -16.57 -9.41
CA LEU A 162 17.49 -18.03 -9.39
C LEU A 162 16.18 -18.64 -9.90
N SER A 163 15.05 -17.99 -9.71
CA SER A 163 13.73 -18.48 -10.06
C SER A 163 13.28 -18.13 -11.49
N GLY A 164 13.80 -17.05 -12.06
CA GLY A 164 13.29 -16.45 -13.29
C GLY A 164 11.96 -15.72 -13.14
N MET A 165 11.41 -15.60 -11.92
CA MET A 165 10.15 -14.92 -11.67
C MET A 165 10.25 -13.41 -11.95
N LEU A 166 9.34 -12.90 -12.77
CA LEU A 166 9.22 -11.46 -13.00
C LEU A 166 8.78 -10.73 -11.70
N GLY A 167 8.04 -11.43 -10.84
CA GLY A 167 7.61 -10.93 -9.54
C GLY A 167 8.75 -10.50 -8.63
N GLY A 168 9.94 -11.08 -8.77
CA GLY A 168 11.15 -10.70 -8.02
C GLY A 168 11.99 -9.59 -8.67
N MET A 169 11.45 -8.83 -9.64
CA MET A 169 12.22 -7.84 -10.42
C MET A 169 11.66 -6.39 -10.40
N PRO A 170 10.46 -6.10 -9.86
CA PRO A 170 9.80 -4.83 -10.11
C PRO A 170 10.56 -3.62 -9.56
N VAL A 171 11.31 -3.75 -8.46
CA VAL A 171 12.16 -2.68 -7.93
C VAL A 171 13.34 -2.42 -8.86
N ALA A 172 14.00 -3.46 -9.37
CA ALA A 172 15.08 -3.33 -10.36
C ALA A 172 14.59 -2.70 -11.67
N ILE A 173 13.40 -3.09 -12.15
CA ILE A 173 12.76 -2.50 -13.33
C ILE A 173 12.49 -1.01 -13.11
N ALA A 174 11.90 -0.65 -11.98
CA ALA A 174 11.62 0.75 -11.63
C ALA A 174 12.90 1.59 -11.55
N ALA A 175 13.97 1.01 -11.00
CA ALA A 175 15.31 1.63 -10.91
C ALA A 175 16.07 1.65 -12.25
N GLY A 176 15.53 1.04 -13.32
CA GLY A 176 16.16 1.04 -14.64
C GLY A 176 17.31 0.05 -14.81
N GLN A 177 17.43 -0.93 -13.91
CA GLN A 177 18.50 -1.94 -13.96
C GLN A 177 18.25 -3.00 -15.04
N CYS A 178 16.99 -3.30 -15.36
CA CYS A 178 16.61 -4.28 -16.37
C CYS A 178 15.28 -3.91 -17.06
N LEU A 179 14.87 -4.70 -18.05
CA LEU A 179 13.59 -4.67 -18.73
C LEU A 179 13.07 -3.25 -19.09
N THR A 180 13.97 -2.39 -19.58
CA THR A 180 13.70 -0.97 -19.89
C THR A 180 12.42 -0.77 -20.73
N ARG A 181 12.17 -1.65 -21.73
CA ARG A 181 10.98 -1.52 -22.58
C ARG A 181 9.68 -1.76 -21.82
N MET A 182 9.67 -2.65 -20.83
CA MET A 182 8.53 -2.88 -19.96
C MET A 182 8.26 -1.65 -19.09
N ARG A 183 9.29 -1.10 -18.47
CA ARG A 183 9.21 0.13 -17.65
C ARG A 183 8.64 1.31 -18.46
N MET A 184 9.21 1.55 -19.65
CA MET A 184 8.77 2.64 -20.53
C MET A 184 7.33 2.45 -21.02
N LYS A 185 6.90 1.22 -21.32
CA LYS A 185 5.52 0.93 -21.73
C LYS A 185 4.53 1.15 -20.59
N ALA A 186 4.92 0.86 -19.35
CA ALA A 186 4.15 1.24 -18.16
C ALA A 186 4.16 2.77 -17.91
N GLY A 187 4.91 3.53 -18.71
CA GLY A 187 4.98 4.99 -18.64
C GLY A 187 5.95 5.54 -17.61
N LEU A 188 6.71 4.69 -16.91
CA LEU A 188 7.68 5.14 -15.91
C LEU A 188 8.99 5.60 -16.58
N GLU A 189 9.06 6.90 -16.88
CA GLU A 189 10.21 7.52 -17.54
C GLU A 189 10.37 8.97 -17.02
N PRO A 190 11.55 9.34 -16.47
CA PRO A 190 12.76 8.54 -16.27
C PRO A 190 12.61 7.45 -15.19
N ALA A 191 13.56 6.51 -15.17
CA ALA A 191 13.71 5.53 -14.08
C ALA A 191 13.90 6.23 -12.73
N ILE A 192 13.56 5.53 -11.65
CA ILE A 192 13.74 6.05 -10.29
C ILE A 192 15.17 5.84 -9.83
N PRO A 193 15.93 6.88 -9.45
CA PRO A 193 17.26 6.70 -8.88
C PRO A 193 17.20 5.82 -7.62
N THR A 194 18.16 4.90 -7.48
CA THR A 194 18.19 3.98 -6.32
C THR A 194 18.22 4.71 -4.98
N ARG A 195 18.87 5.88 -4.88
CA ARG A 195 18.82 6.75 -3.68
C ARG A 195 17.42 7.30 -3.33
N HIS A 196 16.44 7.16 -4.22
CA HIS A 196 15.04 7.51 -3.97
C HIS A 196 14.20 6.31 -3.49
N ILE A 197 14.85 5.18 -3.20
CA ILE A 197 14.22 3.95 -2.74
C ILE A 197 14.65 3.66 -1.31
N VAL A 198 13.69 3.25 -0.50
CA VAL A 198 13.88 2.67 0.83
C VAL A 198 13.20 1.32 0.85
N GLU A 199 13.92 0.27 1.16
CA GLU A 199 13.38 -1.07 1.42
C GLU A 199 13.17 -1.29 2.90
N MET A 200 12.13 -2.03 3.25
CA MET A 200 11.77 -2.36 4.62
C MET A 200 11.32 -3.82 4.71
N CYS A 201 11.67 -4.47 5.78
CA CYS A 201 11.29 -5.86 6.09
C CYS A 201 12.01 -6.93 5.25
N VAL A 202 12.90 -6.58 4.32
CA VAL A 202 13.67 -7.53 3.50
C VAL A 202 14.51 -8.45 4.40
N ARG A 203 14.39 -9.77 4.15
CA ARG A 203 15.05 -10.80 4.94
C ARG A 203 15.34 -12.09 4.17
N ASP A 204 14.96 -12.12 2.90
CA ASP A 204 15.27 -13.21 1.97
C ASP A 204 15.61 -12.61 0.60
N THR A 205 16.83 -12.84 0.12
CA THR A 205 17.35 -12.33 -1.14
C THR A 205 18.20 -13.39 -1.82
N ASP A 206 18.19 -13.43 -3.15
CA ASP A 206 19.13 -14.22 -3.93
C ASP A 206 20.56 -13.68 -3.76
N PRO A 207 21.62 -14.52 -3.78
CA PRO A 207 22.99 -14.04 -3.53
C PRO A 207 23.45 -12.93 -4.47
N LEU A 208 23.17 -13.01 -5.78
CA LEU A 208 23.52 -11.98 -6.74
C LEU A 208 22.62 -10.74 -6.66
N GLU A 209 21.37 -10.91 -6.20
CA GLU A 209 20.49 -9.79 -5.88
C GLU A 209 21.05 -8.98 -4.71
N GLN A 210 21.50 -9.65 -3.63
CA GLN A 210 22.13 -8.98 -2.50
C GLN A 210 23.37 -8.19 -2.93
N GLU A 211 24.19 -8.75 -3.84
CA GLU A 211 25.33 -8.02 -4.40
C GLU A 211 24.92 -6.75 -5.17
N LEU A 212 23.79 -6.78 -5.88
CA LEU A 212 23.24 -5.59 -6.56
C LEU A 212 22.72 -4.56 -5.55
N LEU A 213 22.03 -5.00 -4.53
CA LEU A 213 21.55 -4.13 -3.44
C LEU A 213 22.72 -3.44 -2.75
N ASP A 214 23.77 -4.18 -2.39
CA ASP A 214 24.96 -3.67 -1.71
C ASP A 214 25.72 -2.62 -2.55
N ARG A 215 25.62 -2.68 -3.88
CA ARG A 215 26.22 -1.71 -4.81
C ARG A 215 25.32 -0.53 -5.13
N SER A 216 24.05 -0.59 -4.73
CA SER A 216 23.07 0.46 -4.97
C SER A 216 23.11 1.56 -3.90
N GLU A 217 22.33 2.62 -4.11
CA GLU A 217 22.09 3.66 -3.08
C GLU A 217 20.75 3.42 -2.34
N ILE A 218 20.13 2.24 -2.49
CA ILE A 218 18.90 1.87 -1.75
C ILE A 218 19.23 1.84 -0.26
N GLN A 219 18.38 2.45 0.54
CA GLN A 219 18.47 2.40 1.99
C GLN A 219 17.58 1.30 2.53
N GLN A 220 18.10 0.48 3.41
CA GLN A 220 17.33 -0.60 4.05
C GLN A 220 17.04 -0.27 5.51
N LEU A 221 15.79 -0.42 5.93
CA LEU A 221 15.36 -0.33 7.31
C LEU A 221 15.12 -1.73 7.88
N THR A 222 15.60 -1.94 9.09
CA THR A 222 15.48 -3.22 9.78
C THR A 222 14.04 -3.47 10.25
N LEU A 223 13.70 -4.72 10.55
CA LEU A 223 12.44 -5.09 11.19
C LEU A 223 12.22 -4.35 12.52
N GLU A 224 13.29 -4.12 13.27
CA GLU A 224 13.24 -3.38 14.53
C GLU A 224 12.90 -1.91 14.31
N ASP A 225 13.42 -1.30 13.24
CA ASP A 225 13.07 0.08 12.86
C ASP A 225 11.58 0.22 12.57
N VAL A 226 10.97 -0.79 11.93
CA VAL A 226 9.53 -0.84 11.65
C VAL A 226 8.72 -1.02 12.93
N ARG A 227 9.06 -2.03 13.74
CA ARG A 227 8.34 -2.38 14.99
C ARG A 227 8.34 -1.23 15.99
N THR A 228 9.48 -0.57 16.17
CA THR A 228 9.62 0.52 17.12
C THR A 228 9.30 1.90 16.55
N ARG A 229 9.10 2.00 15.23
CA ARG A 229 8.98 3.29 14.54
C ARG A 229 10.16 4.18 14.87
N SER A 230 11.35 3.64 14.69
CA SER A 230 12.61 4.20 15.17
C SER A 230 12.93 5.57 14.59
N THR A 231 13.94 6.23 15.13
CA THR A 231 14.49 7.46 14.56
C THR A 231 15.04 7.25 13.14
N ASN A 232 15.47 6.04 12.79
CA ASN A 232 15.92 5.71 11.43
C ASN A 232 14.78 5.78 10.43
N LEU A 233 13.58 5.27 10.77
CA LEU A 233 12.38 5.41 9.95
C LEU A 233 12.11 6.89 9.63
N HIS A 234 12.10 7.74 10.65
CA HIS A 234 11.85 9.17 10.46
C HIS A 234 12.96 9.86 9.69
N ARG A 235 14.23 9.47 9.88
CA ARG A 235 15.36 9.99 9.12
C ARG A 235 15.20 9.69 7.62
N GLU A 236 14.86 8.45 7.26
CA GLU A 236 14.70 8.05 5.86
C GLU A 236 13.46 8.69 5.22
N MET A 237 12.34 8.79 5.93
CA MET A 237 11.16 9.50 5.43
C MET A 237 11.44 11.00 5.18
N LYS A 238 12.19 11.63 6.07
CA LYS A 238 12.65 13.02 5.90
C LYS A 238 13.58 13.13 4.69
N ARG A 239 14.58 12.25 4.57
CA ARG A 239 15.50 12.21 3.43
C ARG A 239 14.77 12.06 2.10
N LEU A 240 13.83 11.12 1.98
CA LEU A 240 13.00 10.96 0.79
C LEU A 240 12.18 12.21 0.51
N SER A 241 11.60 12.83 1.53
CA SER A 241 10.82 14.05 1.39
C SER A 241 11.67 15.24 0.89
N GLU A 242 12.95 15.28 1.20
CA GLU A 242 13.86 16.32 0.71
C GLU A 242 14.29 16.03 -0.75
N LEU A 243 14.48 14.78 -1.13
CA LEU A 243 14.96 14.38 -2.45
C LEU A 243 13.87 14.37 -3.53
N THR A 244 12.60 14.19 -3.16
CA THR A 244 11.52 13.88 -4.08
C THR A 244 10.37 14.89 -3.99
N ASP A 245 9.47 14.86 -4.96
CA ASP A 245 8.27 15.69 -5.01
C ASP A 245 7.03 14.92 -4.54
N ALA A 246 7.06 13.57 -4.70
CA ALA A 246 6.02 12.67 -4.23
C ALA A 246 6.64 11.30 -3.85
N ILE A 247 6.01 10.61 -2.90
CA ILE A 247 6.45 9.30 -2.41
C ILE A 247 5.31 8.29 -2.57
N TYR A 248 5.63 7.14 -3.12
CA TYR A 248 4.79 5.95 -3.18
C TYR A 248 5.20 4.97 -2.08
N VAL A 249 4.25 4.40 -1.36
CA VAL A 249 4.48 3.31 -0.41
C VAL A 249 3.84 2.04 -0.96
N HIS A 250 4.64 1.00 -1.12
CA HIS A 250 4.23 -0.33 -1.58
C HIS A 250 4.36 -1.34 -0.46
N VAL A 251 3.37 -2.23 -0.34
CA VAL A 251 3.44 -3.38 0.57
C VAL A 251 3.10 -4.65 -0.22
N ASP A 252 4.06 -5.59 -0.27
CA ASP A 252 3.73 -6.99 -0.51
C ASP A 252 3.21 -7.63 0.78
N MET A 253 2.16 -8.44 0.69
CA MET A 253 1.56 -9.06 1.86
C MET A 253 2.49 -10.07 2.54
N ASP A 254 3.48 -10.63 1.84
CA ASP A 254 4.46 -11.54 2.43
C ASP A 254 5.55 -10.83 3.25
N GLY A 255 5.63 -9.49 3.16
CA GLY A 255 6.41 -8.65 4.06
C GLY A 255 6.00 -8.84 5.54
N LEU A 256 4.74 -9.21 5.81
CA LEU A 256 4.25 -9.58 7.13
C LEU A 256 4.75 -10.97 7.58
N ASP A 257 4.60 -11.27 8.86
CA ASP A 257 4.81 -12.63 9.37
C ASP A 257 3.76 -13.58 8.77
N PRO A 258 4.12 -14.81 8.33
CA PRO A 258 3.16 -15.77 7.76
C PRO A 258 1.97 -16.13 8.67
N ARG A 259 2.06 -15.89 9.98
CA ARG A 259 0.94 -16.05 10.91
C ARG A 259 -0.16 -15.00 10.72
N GLU A 260 0.23 -13.83 10.19
CA GLU A 260 -0.70 -12.73 9.85
C GLU A 260 -1.30 -12.91 8.45
N VAL A 261 -0.60 -13.64 7.58
CA VAL A 261 -0.98 -13.83 6.18
C VAL A 261 -0.86 -15.32 5.80
N PRO A 262 -1.65 -16.18 6.43
CA PRO A 262 -1.66 -17.60 6.08
C PRO A 262 -2.11 -17.79 4.62
N GLY A 263 -1.33 -18.52 3.84
CA GLY A 263 -1.61 -18.75 2.42
C GLY A 263 -0.94 -17.78 1.45
N VAL A 264 -0.12 -16.84 1.93
CA VAL A 264 0.77 -16.06 1.06
C VAL A 264 1.73 -17.00 0.28
N ALA A 265 2.10 -16.59 -0.91
CA ALA A 265 2.78 -17.49 -1.86
C ALA A 265 4.22 -17.82 -1.48
N LEU A 266 4.96 -16.87 -0.97
CA LEU A 266 6.39 -16.97 -0.64
C LEU A 266 6.62 -16.59 0.84
N PRO A 267 6.19 -17.41 1.80
CA PRO A 267 6.21 -17.05 3.20
C PRO A 267 7.63 -17.06 3.78
N VAL A 268 8.06 -15.94 4.35
CA VAL A 268 9.31 -15.83 5.11
C VAL A 268 9.01 -15.50 6.57
N PRO A 269 9.40 -16.34 7.55
CA PRO A 269 9.11 -16.08 8.96
C PRO A 269 9.81 -14.84 9.52
N GLY A 270 9.26 -14.31 10.62
CA GLY A 270 9.88 -13.24 11.40
C GLY A 270 9.49 -11.83 10.99
N GLY A 271 8.60 -11.65 10.02
CA GLY A 271 8.06 -10.34 9.65
C GLY A 271 7.32 -9.63 10.80
N PRO A 272 6.95 -8.36 10.63
CA PRO A 272 6.12 -7.66 11.60
C PRO A 272 4.68 -8.20 11.58
N SER A 273 3.93 -7.97 12.65
CA SER A 273 2.49 -8.12 12.64
C SER A 273 1.84 -6.99 11.81
N SER A 274 0.61 -7.24 11.35
CA SER A 274 -0.17 -6.21 10.65
C SER A 274 -0.41 -4.96 11.49
N ALA A 275 -0.52 -5.12 12.81
CA ALA A 275 -0.65 -3.99 13.74
C ALA A 275 0.63 -3.16 13.85
N GLU A 276 1.81 -3.81 13.94
CA GLU A 276 3.10 -3.12 13.98
C GLU A 276 3.34 -2.35 12.67
N LEU A 277 3.11 -3.00 11.53
CA LEU A 277 3.29 -2.34 10.23
C LEU A 277 2.26 -1.23 10.00
N ALA A 278 0.99 -1.41 10.39
CA ALA A 278 -0.03 -0.36 10.31
C ALA A 278 0.34 0.88 11.15
N ALA A 279 0.97 0.67 12.32
CA ALA A 279 1.46 1.78 13.12
C ALA A 279 2.62 2.51 12.43
N ALA A 280 3.57 1.79 11.79
CA ALA A 280 4.64 2.39 11.00
C ALA A 280 4.08 3.15 9.78
N LEU A 281 3.11 2.58 9.06
CA LEU A 281 2.40 3.25 7.97
C LEU A 281 1.72 4.54 8.45
N THR A 282 1.11 4.52 9.63
CA THR A 282 0.51 5.74 10.21
C THR A 282 1.55 6.86 10.36
N GLU A 283 2.75 6.54 10.83
CA GLU A 283 3.83 7.55 10.94
C GLU A 283 4.33 8.01 9.57
N MET A 284 4.53 7.09 8.62
CA MET A 284 4.99 7.44 7.27
C MET A 284 3.99 8.33 6.53
N PHE A 285 2.69 8.04 6.64
CA PHE A 285 1.66 8.81 5.95
C PHE A 285 1.36 10.18 6.56
N LYS A 286 1.98 10.55 7.68
CA LYS A 286 2.00 11.93 8.18
C LYS A 286 2.86 12.85 7.29
N TYR A 287 3.84 12.32 6.57
CA TYR A 287 4.65 13.08 5.64
C TYR A 287 3.81 13.49 4.42
N GLU A 288 3.71 14.78 4.14
CA GLU A 288 2.81 15.32 3.11
C GLU A 288 3.10 14.79 1.70
N LYS A 289 4.37 14.50 1.42
CA LYS A 289 4.80 13.97 0.12
C LYS A 289 4.44 12.49 -0.12
N VAL A 290 4.01 11.76 0.90
CA VAL A 290 3.46 10.41 0.71
C VAL A 290 2.09 10.53 0.06
N ALA A 291 1.99 10.13 -1.21
CA ALA A 291 0.93 10.56 -2.11
C ALA A 291 0.16 9.40 -2.77
N ALA A 292 0.63 8.16 -2.60
CA ALA A 292 -0.06 6.95 -3.06
C ALA A 292 0.34 5.76 -2.19
N PHE A 293 -0.52 4.75 -2.14
CA PHE A 293 -0.33 3.49 -1.43
C PHE A 293 -0.65 2.30 -2.33
N GLY A 294 0.03 1.18 -2.15
CA GLY A 294 -0.27 -0.06 -2.84
C GLY A 294 -0.16 -1.26 -1.92
N VAL A 295 -1.09 -2.20 -2.05
CA VAL A 295 -1.08 -3.51 -1.41
C VAL A 295 -1.11 -4.57 -2.50
N ALA A 296 -0.17 -5.50 -2.47
CA ALA A 296 0.04 -6.51 -3.50
C ALA A 296 0.04 -7.93 -2.96
N ALA A 297 -0.10 -8.91 -3.87
CA ALA A 297 0.06 -10.33 -3.61
C ALA A 297 -0.87 -10.92 -2.53
N MET A 298 -2.10 -10.41 -2.47
CA MET A 298 -3.09 -10.81 -1.48
C MET A 298 -3.58 -12.25 -1.71
N PRO A 299 -3.42 -13.17 -0.73
CA PRO A 299 -4.11 -14.47 -0.77
C PRO A 299 -5.62 -14.28 -0.64
N PHE A 300 -6.39 -15.17 -1.30
CA PHE A 300 -7.84 -15.03 -1.39
C PHE A 300 -8.55 -16.38 -1.36
N ASP A 301 -9.85 -16.38 -1.16
CA ASP A 301 -10.75 -17.51 -1.16
C ASP A 301 -10.22 -18.68 -0.28
N ASP A 302 -9.89 -19.84 -0.88
CA ASP A 302 -9.42 -21.01 -0.15
C ASP A 302 -8.07 -20.82 0.58
N LYS A 303 -7.27 -19.85 0.17
CA LYS A 303 -6.00 -19.51 0.83
C LYS A 303 -6.19 -18.58 2.04
N ASP A 304 -7.35 -17.92 2.17
CA ASP A 304 -7.70 -17.07 3.31
C ASP A 304 -9.10 -17.36 3.86
N LYS A 305 -9.41 -18.64 4.12
CA LYS A 305 -10.73 -19.11 4.61
C LYS A 305 -11.21 -18.43 5.88
N THR A 306 -10.31 -17.99 6.70
CA THR A 306 -10.60 -17.30 7.98
C THR A 306 -10.72 -15.78 7.84
N GLY A 307 -10.31 -15.21 6.72
CA GLY A 307 -10.24 -13.76 6.51
C GLY A 307 -9.12 -13.06 7.30
N ILE A 308 -8.17 -13.80 7.87
CA ILE A 308 -7.06 -13.22 8.65
C ILE A 308 -6.18 -12.37 7.76
N SER A 309 -5.78 -12.87 6.59
CA SER A 309 -4.95 -12.14 5.64
C SER A 309 -5.67 -10.87 5.14
N ARG A 310 -6.97 -10.96 4.86
CA ARG A 310 -7.78 -9.81 4.49
C ARG A 310 -7.84 -8.76 5.59
N GLN A 311 -8.02 -9.20 6.84
CA GLN A 311 -8.01 -8.28 7.99
C GLN A 311 -6.64 -7.62 8.16
N ALA A 312 -5.55 -8.36 7.94
CA ALA A 312 -4.20 -7.80 7.95
C ALA A 312 -4.06 -6.69 6.89
N ALA A 313 -4.46 -6.92 5.64
CA ALA A 313 -4.45 -5.89 4.60
C ALA A 313 -5.30 -4.67 4.98
N TYR A 314 -6.46 -4.87 5.60
CA TYR A 314 -7.30 -3.76 6.07
C TYR A 314 -6.62 -2.93 7.16
N ASN A 315 -5.93 -3.57 8.10
CA ASN A 315 -5.16 -2.86 9.12
C ASN A 315 -4.13 -1.92 8.47
N LEU A 316 -3.44 -2.39 7.42
CA LEU A 316 -2.45 -1.59 6.68
C LEU A 316 -3.11 -0.38 5.98
N ILE A 317 -4.18 -0.62 5.24
CA ILE A 317 -4.90 0.43 4.50
C ILE A 317 -5.47 1.49 5.46
N LEU A 318 -6.10 1.06 6.56
CA LEU A 318 -6.65 1.96 7.58
C LEU A 318 -5.54 2.73 8.30
N GLY A 319 -4.39 2.10 8.56
CA GLY A 319 -3.21 2.75 9.14
C GLY A 319 -2.66 3.87 8.25
N ALA A 320 -2.55 3.61 6.94
CA ALA A 320 -2.13 4.61 5.97
C ALA A 320 -3.07 5.82 5.93
N VAL A 321 -4.38 5.60 5.83
CA VAL A 321 -5.38 6.68 5.80
C VAL A 321 -5.40 7.46 7.12
N LYS A 322 -5.26 6.78 8.26
CA LYS A 322 -5.14 7.42 9.57
C LYS A 322 -3.93 8.38 9.62
N GLY A 323 -2.80 7.99 9.04
CA GLY A 323 -1.63 8.87 8.95
C GLY A 323 -1.92 10.14 8.17
N VAL A 324 -2.61 10.04 7.02
CA VAL A 324 -3.03 11.22 6.24
C VAL A 324 -3.98 12.12 7.02
N GLN A 325 -4.91 11.56 7.79
CA GLN A 325 -5.83 12.32 8.65
C GLN A 325 -5.12 13.08 9.77
N GLN A 326 -3.93 12.61 10.18
CA GLN A 326 -3.12 13.20 11.23
C GLN A 326 -2.09 14.23 10.73
N ARG A 327 -2.06 14.53 9.43
CA ARG A 327 -1.21 15.60 8.90
C ARG A 327 -1.58 16.92 9.55
N SER A 328 -0.56 17.69 9.96
CA SER A 328 -0.77 19.05 10.43
C SER A 328 -1.43 19.85 9.30
N LYS A 329 -2.42 20.67 9.62
CA LYS A 329 -2.92 21.65 8.64
C LYS A 329 -1.81 22.65 8.36
N PRO A 330 -1.57 23.02 7.09
CA PRO A 330 -0.61 24.05 6.74
C PRO A 330 -0.97 25.40 7.37
#